data_2f6fc9ea1a69a066ae986259e235abe5
#
_entry.id   2f6fc9ea1a69a066ae986259e235abe5
#
_cell.length_a   1.000
_cell.length_b   1.000
_cell.length_c   1.000
_cell.angle_alpha   90.00
_cell.angle_beta   90.00
_cell.angle_gamma   90.00
#
_symmetry.space_group_name_H-M   'P 1'
#
loop_
_entity.id
_entity.type
_entity.pdbx_description
1 polymer ?
#
loop_
_entity_poly.entity_id
_entity_poly.type
_entity_poly.pdbx_seq_one_letter_code
_entity_poly.pdbx_strand_id
1 'polypeptide(L)'
;MPYSYPYPRPSVTVDCVIFAYAVGKSLKVLLIQRQHEPYEGRWALPGGFVEEGETLEEAALRELQEETGVQDVFVEQLYTFGEPGRDPRGRVITIAYYALVNLEEHPVQASSDARMARWFEVDRLPPLAFDHDLILEAALTRL
;
A
#
# COMPACT_ATOMS: atom_id res chain seq x y z
N MET A 1 -21.21 14.09 4.58
CA MET A 1 -21.07 15.32 5.37
C MET A 1 -19.62 15.69 5.50
N PRO A 2 -19.26 16.89 5.10
CA PRO A 2 -17.88 17.34 5.36
C PRO A 2 -17.71 17.60 6.85
N TYR A 3 -16.50 17.32 7.32
CA TYR A 3 -16.13 17.60 8.69
C TYR A 3 -15.41 18.94 8.76
N SER A 4 -15.67 19.70 9.82
CA SER A 4 -15.03 20.99 10.03
C SER A 4 -14.40 21.02 11.42
N TYR A 5 -13.17 21.49 11.49
CA TYR A 5 -12.39 21.49 12.72
C TYR A 5 -11.82 22.88 12.99
N PRO A 6 -11.63 23.23 14.27
CA PRO A 6 -11.07 24.53 14.62
C PRO A 6 -9.58 24.67 14.33
N TYR A 7 -8.90 23.57 13.97
CA TYR A 7 -7.48 23.58 13.61
C TYR A 7 -7.24 22.51 12.55
N PRO A 8 -6.16 22.63 11.77
CA PRO A 8 -5.83 21.61 10.76
C PRO A 8 -5.58 20.24 11.41
N ARG A 9 -6.04 19.19 10.74
CA ARG A 9 -5.83 17.81 11.17
C ARG A 9 -5.23 17.01 10.02
N PRO A 10 -4.26 16.13 10.32
CA PRO A 10 -3.76 15.25 9.27
C PRO A 10 -4.76 14.14 8.95
N SER A 11 -4.69 13.67 7.73
CA SER A 11 -5.39 12.44 7.35
C SER A 11 -4.48 11.25 7.62
N VAL A 12 -5.08 10.09 7.86
CA VAL A 12 -4.32 8.87 8.14
C VAL A 12 -4.62 7.85 7.05
N THR A 13 -3.55 7.31 6.48
CA THR A 13 -3.66 6.23 5.49
C THR A 13 -2.87 5.01 5.96
N VAL A 14 -3.08 3.90 5.29
CA VAL A 14 -2.28 2.69 5.45
C VAL A 14 -1.76 2.28 4.09
N ASP A 15 -0.57 1.68 4.07
CA ASP A 15 0.04 1.13 2.86
C ASP A 15 0.57 -0.25 3.17
N CYS A 16 0.40 -1.18 2.24
CA CYS A 16 0.80 -2.57 2.43
C CYS A 16 1.94 -2.96 1.51
N VAL A 17 3.02 -3.48 2.10
CA VAL A 17 4.14 -4.03 1.34
C VAL A 17 4.02 -5.55 1.44
N ILE A 18 3.46 -6.16 0.42
CA ILE A 18 3.24 -7.60 0.39
C ILE A 18 4.30 -8.22 -0.52
N PHE A 19 5.24 -8.92 0.10
CA PHE A 19 6.26 -9.66 -0.63
C PHE A 19 5.78 -11.09 -0.90
N ALA A 20 6.20 -11.64 -2.02
CA ALA A 20 5.90 -13.02 -2.35
C ALA A 20 7.16 -13.75 -2.79
N TYR A 21 7.28 -14.99 -2.36
CA TYR A 21 8.37 -15.88 -2.76
C TYR A 21 7.82 -17.08 -3.53
N ALA A 22 8.66 -17.63 -4.38
CA ALA A 22 8.41 -18.90 -5.03
C ALA A 22 9.76 -19.57 -5.22
N VAL A 23 9.79 -20.89 -5.07
CA VAL A 23 11.04 -21.65 -5.16
C VAL A 23 11.70 -21.42 -6.53
N GLY A 24 12.98 -21.05 -6.51
CA GLY A 24 13.76 -20.82 -7.72
C GLY A 24 13.46 -19.50 -8.43
N LYS A 25 12.71 -18.60 -7.80
CA LYS A 25 12.36 -17.32 -8.39
C LYS A 25 12.77 -16.17 -7.48
N SER A 26 12.93 -14.99 -8.07
CA SER A 26 13.26 -13.81 -7.30
C SER A 26 12.06 -13.32 -6.48
N LEU A 27 12.37 -12.58 -5.43
CA LEU A 27 11.35 -12.00 -4.57
C LEU A 27 10.50 -11.00 -5.35
N LYS A 28 9.21 -11.00 -5.10
CA LYS A 28 8.26 -10.10 -5.76
C LYS A 28 7.52 -9.25 -4.74
N VAL A 29 6.99 -8.15 -5.21
CA VAL A 29 6.15 -7.25 -4.40
C VAL A 29 4.90 -6.91 -5.18
N LEU A 30 3.79 -6.76 -4.45
CA LEU A 30 2.49 -6.49 -5.01
C LEU A 30 2.31 -4.98 -5.18
N LEU A 31 1.98 -4.55 -6.39
CA LEU A 31 1.71 -3.14 -6.68
C LEU A 31 0.38 -3.01 -7.41
N ILE A 32 -0.23 -1.83 -7.26
CA ILE A 32 -1.44 -1.49 -8.02
C ILE A 32 -1.12 -0.29 -8.92
N GLN A 33 -1.85 -0.17 -10.01
CA GLN A 33 -1.74 0.99 -10.88
C GLN A 33 -2.83 1.97 -10.51
N ARG A 34 -2.44 3.21 -10.22
CA ARG A 34 -3.38 4.24 -9.79
C ARG A 34 -4.32 4.63 -10.91
N GLN A 35 -5.60 4.74 -10.59
CA GLN A 35 -6.66 5.06 -11.52
C GLN A 35 -6.97 6.56 -11.56
N HIS A 36 -6.62 7.28 -10.50
CA HIS A 36 -6.94 8.70 -10.34
C HIS A 36 -5.71 9.53 -9.98
N GLU A 37 -5.80 10.84 -10.20
CA GLU A 37 -4.78 11.77 -9.71
C GLU A 37 -4.83 11.86 -8.19
N PRO A 38 -3.73 12.12 -7.49
CA PRO A 38 -2.39 12.39 -8.05
C PRO A 38 -1.72 11.09 -8.51
N TYR A 39 -0.73 11.23 -9.40
CA TYR A 39 0.07 10.13 -9.91
C TYR A 39 -0.75 9.09 -10.70
N GLU A 40 -1.78 9.54 -11.41
CA GLU A 40 -2.57 8.64 -12.25
C GLU A 40 -1.67 7.88 -13.23
N GLY A 41 -1.89 6.55 -13.31
CA GLY A 41 -1.11 5.68 -14.17
C GLY A 41 0.18 5.16 -13.57
N ARG A 42 0.65 5.76 -12.47
CA ARG A 42 1.83 5.24 -11.77
C ARG A 42 1.45 4.07 -10.87
N TRP A 43 2.45 3.29 -10.55
CA TRP A 43 2.28 2.14 -9.66
C TRP A 43 2.50 2.56 -8.22
N ALA A 44 1.82 1.89 -7.31
CA ALA A 44 1.83 2.24 -5.89
C ALA A 44 1.62 0.99 -5.04
N LEU A 45 1.97 1.10 -3.77
CA LEU A 45 1.61 0.07 -2.80
C LEU A 45 0.09 0.09 -2.60
N PRO A 46 -0.53 -1.07 -2.41
CA PRO A 46 -1.96 -1.09 -2.04
C PRO A 46 -2.16 -0.34 -0.74
N GLY A 47 -3.22 0.45 -0.66
CA GLY A 47 -3.49 1.22 0.54
C GLY A 47 -4.55 2.28 0.31
N GLY A 48 -4.86 3.03 1.35
CA GLY A 48 -5.84 4.08 1.28
C GLY A 48 -6.15 4.66 2.64
N PHE A 49 -7.17 5.50 2.68
CA PHE A 49 -7.54 6.21 3.89
C PHE A 49 -8.24 5.30 4.89
N VAL A 50 -7.88 5.46 6.16
CA VAL A 50 -8.52 4.74 7.26
C VAL A 50 -9.92 5.31 7.45
N GLU A 51 -10.91 4.41 7.55
CA GLU A 51 -12.28 4.82 7.79
C GLU A 51 -12.55 4.95 9.28
N GLU A 52 -13.51 5.81 9.60
CA GLU A 52 -13.90 6.00 10.98
C GLU A 52 -14.45 4.69 11.53
N GLY A 53 -13.95 4.31 12.70
CA GLY A 53 -14.42 3.09 13.36
C GLY A 53 -13.64 1.84 13.04
N GLU A 54 -12.68 1.87 12.09
CA GLU A 54 -11.85 0.69 11.85
C GLU A 54 -10.46 0.86 12.46
N THR A 55 -9.86 -0.25 12.85
CA THR A 55 -8.46 -0.23 13.31
C THR A 55 -7.54 -0.07 12.10
N LEU A 56 -6.28 0.27 12.37
CA LEU A 56 -5.29 0.40 11.30
C LEU A 56 -5.09 -0.91 10.55
N GLU A 57 -5.03 -2.02 11.29
CA GLU A 57 -4.88 -3.33 10.66
C GLU A 57 -6.10 -3.69 9.82
N GLU A 58 -7.31 -3.40 10.31
CA GLU A 58 -8.53 -3.63 9.53
C GLU A 58 -8.51 -2.82 8.24
N ALA A 59 -8.07 -1.57 8.32
CA ALA A 59 -7.97 -0.72 7.14
C ALA A 59 -6.98 -1.30 6.13
N ALA A 60 -5.82 -1.77 6.61
CA ALA A 60 -4.80 -2.35 5.74
C ALA A 60 -5.34 -3.57 5.01
N LEU A 61 -5.98 -4.48 5.72
CA LEU A 61 -6.52 -5.71 5.13
C LEU A 61 -7.69 -5.41 4.19
N ARG A 62 -8.53 -4.44 4.54
CA ARG A 62 -9.66 -4.04 3.67
C ARG A 62 -9.15 -3.46 2.35
N GLU A 63 -8.22 -2.52 2.42
CA GLU A 63 -7.68 -1.91 1.21
C GLU A 63 -6.97 -2.93 0.34
N LEU A 64 -6.21 -3.82 0.96
CA LEU A 64 -5.51 -4.87 0.23
C LEU A 64 -6.49 -5.75 -0.54
N GLN A 65 -7.57 -6.17 0.11
CA GLN A 65 -8.59 -7.00 -0.51
C GLN A 65 -9.33 -6.24 -1.62
N GLU A 66 -9.72 -5.00 -1.36
CA GLU A 66 -10.46 -4.20 -2.34
C GLU A 66 -9.65 -3.93 -3.60
N GLU A 67 -8.36 -3.69 -3.46
CA GLU A 67 -7.53 -3.31 -4.60
C GLU A 67 -6.89 -4.49 -5.32
N THR A 68 -6.67 -5.60 -4.64
CA THR A 68 -5.91 -6.72 -5.21
C THR A 68 -6.60 -8.07 -5.12
N GLY A 69 -7.66 -8.19 -4.31
CA GLY A 69 -8.32 -9.45 -4.07
C GLY A 69 -7.58 -10.36 -3.09
N VAL A 70 -6.43 -9.96 -2.59
CA VAL A 70 -5.64 -10.77 -1.67
C VAL A 70 -6.31 -10.81 -0.30
N GLN A 71 -6.47 -12.01 0.26
CA GLN A 71 -7.09 -12.27 1.56
C GLN A 71 -6.24 -13.24 2.36
N ASP A 72 -6.58 -13.38 3.64
CA ASP A 72 -5.97 -14.36 4.53
C ASP A 72 -4.47 -14.17 4.65
N VAL A 73 -4.06 -12.92 4.78
CA VAL A 73 -2.67 -12.53 4.93
C VAL A 73 -2.46 -12.00 6.34
N PHE A 74 -1.39 -12.41 6.97
CA PHE A 74 -0.98 -11.89 8.26
C PHE A 74 -0.03 -10.72 8.04
N VAL A 75 -0.46 -9.52 8.42
CA VAL A 75 0.36 -8.32 8.24
C VAL A 75 0.91 -7.83 9.56
N GLU A 76 2.09 -7.26 9.52
CA GLU A 76 2.76 -6.71 10.69
C GLU A 76 3.11 -5.26 10.41
N GLN A 77 2.97 -4.41 11.42
CA GLN A 77 3.27 -2.99 11.25
C GLN A 77 4.77 -2.80 11.02
N LEU A 78 5.10 -2.05 9.99
CA LEU A 78 6.49 -1.77 9.60
C LEU A 78 6.97 -0.48 10.26
N TYR A 79 6.36 0.64 9.90
CA TYR A 79 6.81 1.96 10.33
C TYR A 79 5.77 2.99 9.94
N THR A 80 5.87 4.18 10.53
CA THR A 80 5.00 5.31 10.22
C THR A 80 5.78 6.36 9.43
N PHE A 81 5.23 6.77 8.30
CA PHE A 81 5.84 7.76 7.43
C PHE A 81 5.02 9.04 7.48
N GLY A 82 5.61 10.09 8.03
CA GLY A 82 4.87 11.31 8.30
C GLY A 82 5.57 12.60 7.87
N GLU A 83 6.48 12.53 6.89
CA GLU A 83 7.16 13.73 6.43
C GLU A 83 6.17 14.72 5.82
N PRO A 84 6.25 16.01 6.17
CA PRO A 84 5.45 17.02 5.50
C PRO A 84 5.74 17.02 4.00
N GLY A 85 4.69 17.13 3.19
CA GLY A 85 4.86 17.19 1.74
C GLY A 85 5.01 15.85 1.04
N ARG A 86 4.98 14.73 1.79
CA ARG A 86 5.07 13.41 1.17
C ARG A 86 3.89 13.11 0.24
N ASP A 87 2.77 13.75 0.46
CA ASP A 87 1.54 13.56 -0.30
C ASP A 87 1.06 14.94 -0.77
N PRO A 88 0.89 15.16 -2.08
CA PRO A 88 0.48 16.48 -2.58
C PRO A 88 -0.95 16.86 -2.20
N ARG A 89 -1.77 15.92 -1.75
CA ARG A 89 -3.15 16.22 -1.35
C ARG A 89 -3.25 16.96 -0.03
N GLY A 90 -2.20 16.94 0.79
CA GLY A 90 -2.19 17.63 2.07
C GLY A 90 -1.34 16.89 3.10
N ARG A 91 -1.64 17.14 4.37
CA ARG A 91 -0.91 16.48 5.46
C ARG A 91 -1.43 15.09 5.66
N VAL A 92 -0.72 14.10 5.16
CA VAL A 92 -1.12 12.69 5.23
C VAL A 92 -0.01 11.88 5.91
N ILE A 93 -0.38 11.18 6.96
CA ILE A 93 0.51 10.28 7.70
C ILE A 93 0.09 8.87 7.34
N THR A 94 1.02 8.06 6.87
CA THR A 94 0.71 6.68 6.54
C THR A 94 1.40 5.71 7.48
N ILE A 95 0.68 4.67 7.86
CA ILE A 95 1.22 3.55 8.63
C ILE A 95 1.39 2.40 7.65
N ALA A 96 2.64 1.97 7.49
CA ALA A 96 2.95 0.88 6.54
C ALA A 96 2.91 -0.47 7.26
N TYR A 97 2.38 -1.46 6.56
CA TYR A 97 2.33 -2.86 7.00
C TYR A 97 3.08 -3.71 5.99
N TYR A 98 3.61 -4.84 6.41
CA TYR A 98 4.29 -5.74 5.49
C TYR A 98 3.95 -7.19 5.79
N ALA A 99 4.14 -8.04 4.79
CA ALA A 99 3.93 -9.48 4.91
C ALA A 99 4.76 -10.20 3.86
N LEU A 100 5.04 -11.47 4.10
CA LEU A 100 5.70 -12.34 3.15
C LEU A 100 4.78 -13.54 2.91
N VAL A 101 4.41 -13.78 1.66
CA VAL A 101 3.47 -14.82 1.30
C VAL A 101 4.05 -15.75 0.23
N ASN A 102 3.42 -16.89 0.04
CA ASN A 102 3.76 -17.81 -1.05
C ASN A 102 3.05 -17.33 -2.30
N LEU A 103 3.81 -17.06 -3.35
CA LEU A 103 3.30 -16.49 -4.59
C LEU A 103 2.16 -17.34 -5.19
N GLU A 104 2.27 -18.65 -5.13
CA GLU A 104 1.31 -19.54 -5.76
C GLU A 104 -0.06 -19.53 -5.07
N GLU A 105 -0.10 -19.13 -3.80
CA GLU A 105 -1.33 -19.12 -3.02
C GLU A 105 -2.09 -17.80 -3.11
N HIS A 106 -1.52 -16.81 -3.79
CA HIS A 106 -2.10 -15.47 -3.81
C HIS A 106 -2.18 -14.88 -5.22
N PRO A 107 -3.09 -15.41 -6.06
CA PRO A 107 -3.38 -14.76 -7.33
C PRO A 107 -4.02 -13.40 -7.07
N VAL A 108 -3.70 -12.42 -7.91
CA VAL A 108 -4.23 -11.08 -7.75
C VAL A 108 -5.08 -10.67 -8.93
N GLN A 109 -6.06 -9.82 -8.65
CA GLN A 109 -6.85 -9.19 -9.71
C GLN A 109 -7.32 -7.83 -9.19
N ALA A 110 -7.24 -6.84 -10.06
CA ALA A 110 -7.67 -5.51 -9.74
C ALA A 110 -9.17 -5.47 -9.47
N SER A 111 -9.57 -4.62 -8.54
CA SER A 111 -10.97 -4.35 -8.28
C SER A 111 -11.15 -2.84 -8.11
N SER A 112 -12.31 -2.41 -7.68
CA SER A 112 -12.90 -1.08 -7.80
C SER A 112 -11.97 0.15 -7.90
N ASP A 113 -10.93 0.24 -7.08
CA ASP A 113 -10.14 1.47 -6.97
C ASP A 113 -8.79 1.41 -7.68
N ALA A 114 -8.46 0.28 -8.29
CA ALA A 114 -7.19 0.11 -8.98
C ALA A 114 -7.45 -0.24 -10.45
N ARG A 115 -6.65 0.36 -11.34
CA ARG A 115 -6.71 0.02 -12.75
C ARG A 115 -6.16 -1.37 -12.99
N MET A 116 -5.14 -1.79 -12.20
CA MET A 116 -4.47 -3.06 -12.36
C MET A 116 -3.73 -3.42 -11.07
N ALA A 117 -3.66 -4.70 -10.76
CA ALA A 117 -2.83 -5.21 -9.66
C ALA A 117 -1.88 -6.26 -10.22
N ARG A 118 -0.63 -6.27 -9.74
CA ARG A 118 0.40 -7.08 -10.36
C ARG A 118 1.57 -7.32 -9.42
N TRP A 119 2.17 -8.52 -9.52
CA TRP A 119 3.42 -8.84 -8.84
C TRP A 119 4.61 -8.37 -9.69
N PHE A 120 5.53 -7.62 -9.07
CA PHE A 120 6.77 -7.16 -9.73
C PHE A 120 7.97 -7.74 -9.02
N GLU A 121 9.02 -8.05 -9.77
CA GLU A 121 10.29 -8.39 -9.15
C GLU A 121 10.85 -7.16 -8.44
N VAL A 122 11.36 -7.35 -7.22
CA VAL A 122 11.81 -6.21 -6.40
C VAL A 122 13.00 -5.46 -7.00
N ASP A 123 13.74 -6.08 -7.91
CA ASP A 123 14.88 -5.45 -8.59
C ASP A 123 14.51 -4.87 -9.96
N ARG A 124 13.22 -4.92 -10.35
CA ARG A 124 12.74 -4.40 -11.63
C ARG A 124 11.44 -3.63 -11.45
N LEU A 125 11.47 -2.63 -10.61
CA LEU A 125 10.27 -1.89 -10.25
C LEU A 125 9.98 -0.76 -11.25
N PRO A 126 8.70 -0.49 -11.53
CA PRO A 126 8.34 0.72 -12.26
C PRO A 126 8.49 1.93 -11.36
N PRO A 127 8.42 3.16 -11.90
CA PRO A 127 8.37 4.35 -11.05
C PRO A 127 7.16 4.29 -10.12
N LEU A 128 7.38 4.56 -8.84
CA LEU A 128 6.33 4.49 -7.83
C LEU A 128 5.78 5.87 -7.52
N ALA A 129 4.51 5.91 -7.09
CA ALA A 129 3.84 7.11 -6.66
C ALA A 129 4.29 7.50 -5.25
N PHE A 130 4.10 8.79 -4.90
CA PHE A 130 4.38 9.31 -3.57
C PHE A 130 5.82 9.00 -3.14
N ASP A 131 5.98 8.60 -1.87
CA ASP A 131 7.25 8.14 -1.31
C ASP A 131 7.27 6.62 -1.14
N HIS A 132 6.48 5.92 -1.96
CA HIS A 132 6.35 4.46 -1.83
C HIS A 132 7.66 3.72 -2.07
N ASP A 133 8.59 4.31 -2.84
CA ASP A 133 9.94 3.76 -2.99
C ASP A 133 10.67 3.71 -1.64
N LEU A 134 10.52 4.74 -0.81
CA LEU A 134 11.14 4.77 0.52
C LEU A 134 10.49 3.76 1.46
N ILE A 135 9.18 3.60 1.36
CA ILE A 135 8.46 2.62 2.17
C ILE A 135 8.92 1.21 1.81
N LEU A 136 9.00 0.93 0.52
CA LEU A 136 9.44 -0.38 0.04
C LEU A 136 10.88 -0.67 0.46
N GLU A 137 11.75 0.31 0.39
CA GLU A 137 13.14 0.16 0.82
C GLU A 137 13.22 -0.19 2.31
N ALA A 138 12.43 0.48 3.14
CA ALA A 138 12.38 0.18 4.57
C ALA A 138 11.89 -1.25 4.82
N ALA A 139 10.91 -1.70 4.05
CA ALA A 139 10.38 -3.06 4.18
C ALA A 139 11.41 -4.10 3.78
N LEU A 140 12.15 -3.85 2.70
CA LEU A 140 13.20 -4.76 2.26
C LEU A 140 14.30 -4.90 3.32
N THR A 141 14.60 -3.82 4.02
CA THR A 141 15.59 -3.85 5.09
C THR A 141 15.10 -4.68 6.30
N ARG A 142 13.80 -4.63 6.57
CA ARG A 142 13.20 -5.36 7.69
C ARG A 142 13.07 -6.86 7.39
N LEU A 143 12.93 -7.22 6.14
CA LEU A 143 12.63 -8.59 5.71
C LEU A 143 13.78 -9.60 5.95
#